data_f502ffd5feba2faf5f65449c5f528432
#
_entry.id   f502ffd5feba2faf5f65449c5f528432
#
_cell.length_a   1.000
_cell.length_b   1.000
_cell.length_c   1.000
_cell.angle_alpha   90.00
_cell.angle_beta   90.00
_cell.angle_gamma   90.00
#
_symmetry.space_group_name_H-M   'P 1'
#
loop_
_entity.id
_entity.type
_entity.pdbx_description
1 polymer ?
#
loop_
_entity_poly.entity_id
_entity_poly.type
_entity_poly.pdbx_seq_one_letter_code
_entity_poly.pdbx_strand_id
1 'polypeptide(L)'
;MFFILIVLVCLITCLLLIDDFMKKCGSRWKRFAEFPGDTPLPIFGNAFQVGFDADAATEKFMGMWERYGKQNFRVLIGAQQWVMVSEPDDIKTLLNDSNELGKPLERNAAITPFFGNSVSTSEGERWKFVRRLVTPCFHLKNIERAIDDFNKHEELFDILDTFDGKGPVYLNISLFLASLFGVESHFLKDPDHPYVVAVAKIIRILTYNIFSYWRNIKIIFRWTPIYAEMQDIIKTITKQSTHTNNIMIAERRRKLDTMLKEFKNNNKNVDINDDTFIENKLSEGYLLDRLLLTKTPSGEILNDDIINEEIRLMLFTGHYTTSMTLSHTMYLLAKHPEVQQKVLEEQESILGKDLNNKATIQELNQMKYLESVLKECMRTIPTVSRVGRYLKKDMAFTDGKVAPAGTTAIIFIDALSRNPKVYDEPEKFKPERFLESVHPFAFIPFSAGPRNCVAFRYAWMVMKVSLSNIIRRYEILPGGPGTEPKFAFRVITESTNGMHLHLKRRYVSET
;
A
#
# COMPACT_ATOMS: atom_id res chain seq x y z
N MET A 1 19.00 11.23 48.34
CA MET A 1 17.90 11.42 47.37
C MET A 1 17.91 12.82 46.74
N PHE A 2 17.92 13.90 47.51
CA PHE A 2 17.93 15.28 47.01
C PHE A 2 19.14 15.63 46.12
N PHE A 3 20.36 15.23 46.52
CA PHE A 3 21.57 15.42 45.73
C PHE A 3 21.54 14.72 44.37
N ILE A 4 21.04 13.46 44.33
CA ILE A 4 20.88 12.71 43.10
C ILE A 4 19.88 13.39 42.15
N LEU A 5 18.79 13.94 42.68
CA LEU A 5 17.80 14.69 41.92
C LEU A 5 18.41 15.96 41.30
N ILE A 6 19.22 16.73 42.07
CA ILE A 6 19.92 17.90 41.55
C ILE A 6 20.90 17.54 40.43
N VAL A 7 21.71 16.49 40.62
CA VAL A 7 22.65 16.03 39.59
C VAL A 7 21.88 15.60 38.32
N LEU A 8 20.75 14.92 38.47
CA LEU A 8 19.94 14.49 37.33
C LEU A 8 19.32 15.68 36.58
N VAL A 9 18.83 16.68 37.28
CA VAL A 9 18.31 17.94 36.72
C VAL A 9 19.41 18.69 35.98
N CYS A 10 20.59 18.84 36.57
CA CYS A 10 21.73 19.50 35.93
C CYS A 10 22.16 18.77 34.65
N LEU A 11 22.22 17.42 34.69
CA LEU A 11 22.59 16.62 33.54
C LEU A 11 21.58 16.73 32.39
N ILE A 12 20.29 16.72 32.71
CA ILE A 12 19.20 16.94 31.74
C ILE A 12 19.30 18.36 31.15
N THR A 13 19.51 19.36 31.97
CA THR A 13 19.66 20.76 31.52
C THR A 13 20.87 20.91 30.58
N CYS A 14 21.99 20.32 30.92
CA CYS A 14 23.20 20.32 30.07
C CYS A 14 22.92 19.62 28.72
N LEU A 15 22.26 18.44 28.72
CA LEU A 15 21.91 17.76 27.51
C LEU A 15 20.96 18.58 26.61
N LEU A 16 20.00 19.29 27.22
CA LEU A 16 19.08 20.17 26.50
C LEU A 16 19.81 21.35 25.85
N LEU A 17 20.77 21.96 26.58
CA LEU A 17 21.57 23.06 26.05
C LEU A 17 22.51 22.60 24.94
N ILE A 18 23.13 21.44 25.07
CA ILE A 18 23.99 20.85 24.03
C ILE A 18 23.15 20.55 22.77
N ASP A 19 21.97 19.93 22.91
CA ASP A 19 21.08 19.64 21.80
C ASP A 19 20.64 20.93 21.07
N ASP A 20 20.22 21.96 21.79
CA ASP A 20 19.84 23.25 21.23
C ASP A 20 21.01 23.94 20.51
N PHE A 21 22.21 23.89 21.10
CA PHE A 21 23.42 24.43 20.49
C PHE A 21 23.81 23.67 19.20
N MET A 22 23.80 22.34 19.23
CA MET A 22 24.09 21.51 18.06
C MET A 22 23.10 21.75 16.91
N LYS A 23 21.81 21.92 17.23
CA LYS A 23 20.79 22.30 16.25
C LYS A 23 21.04 23.66 15.62
N LYS A 24 21.43 24.67 16.41
CA LYS A 24 21.62 26.06 15.94
C LYS A 24 22.93 26.30 15.22
N CYS A 25 23.99 25.56 15.54
CA CYS A 25 25.33 25.78 14.99
C CYS A 25 25.67 24.91 13.77
N GLY A 26 25.05 23.76 13.60
CA GLY A 26 25.35 22.81 12.51
C GLY A 26 24.91 23.33 11.13
N SER A 27 25.81 23.26 10.12
CA SER A 27 25.47 23.63 8.73
C SER A 27 24.29 22.83 8.20
N ARG A 28 24.19 21.55 8.57
CA ARG A 28 23.06 20.67 8.26
C ARG A 28 21.74 21.22 8.81
N TRP A 29 21.73 21.69 10.07
CA TRP A 29 20.55 22.28 10.67
C TRP A 29 20.15 23.59 9.97
N LYS A 30 21.10 24.47 9.63
CA LYS A 30 20.81 25.71 8.94
C LYS A 30 20.05 25.49 7.64
N ARG A 31 20.50 24.57 6.81
CA ARG A 31 19.81 24.21 5.55
C ARG A 31 18.41 23.62 5.80
N PHE A 32 18.31 22.70 6.76
CA PHE A 32 17.01 22.12 7.12
C PHE A 32 16.04 23.18 7.67
N ALA A 33 16.54 24.18 8.38
CA ALA A 33 15.77 25.28 8.96
C ALA A 33 15.26 26.29 7.90
N GLU A 34 15.78 26.29 6.67
CA GLU A 34 15.26 27.08 5.55
C GLU A 34 13.84 26.69 5.15
N PHE A 35 13.48 25.41 5.34
CA PHE A 35 12.11 24.98 5.14
C PHE A 35 11.20 25.54 6.24
N PRO A 36 9.99 26.04 5.91
CA PRO A 36 9.04 26.49 6.92
C PRO A 36 8.68 25.34 7.86
N GLY A 37 8.50 25.66 9.12
CA GLY A 37 8.19 24.68 10.15
C GLY A 37 8.24 25.30 11.53
N ASP A 38 7.50 24.73 12.47
CA ASP A 38 7.44 25.20 13.87
C ASP A 38 8.82 25.08 14.54
N THR A 39 9.06 25.93 15.53
CA THR A 39 10.25 25.85 16.37
C THR A 39 10.22 24.54 17.17
N PRO A 40 11.23 23.67 17.00
CA PRO A 40 11.24 22.40 17.70
C PRO A 40 11.65 22.58 19.16
N LEU A 41 11.03 21.78 20.04
CA LEU A 41 11.49 21.65 21.42
C LEU A 41 12.81 20.88 21.49
N PRO A 42 13.70 21.21 22.44
CA PRO A 42 14.90 20.42 22.67
C PRO A 42 14.56 18.94 22.88
N ILE A 43 15.37 18.02 22.34
CA ILE A 43 15.24 16.55 22.38
C ILE A 43 14.00 16.02 21.64
N PHE A 44 12.81 16.58 21.86
CA PHE A 44 11.55 16.08 21.34
C PHE A 44 11.21 16.57 19.92
N GLY A 45 11.85 17.69 19.50
CA GLY A 45 11.49 18.33 18.23
C GLY A 45 10.02 18.79 18.23
N ASN A 46 9.29 18.43 17.20
CA ASN A 46 7.87 18.75 17.02
C ASN A 46 6.94 17.58 17.45
N ALA A 47 7.44 16.60 18.20
CA ALA A 47 6.67 15.40 18.56
C ALA A 47 5.36 15.74 19.30
N PHE A 48 5.35 16.73 20.19
CA PHE A 48 4.14 17.17 20.90
C PHE A 48 3.13 17.89 19.99
N GLN A 49 3.60 18.56 18.95
CA GLN A 49 2.75 19.26 17.99
C GLN A 49 2.08 18.26 17.04
N VAL A 50 2.82 17.24 16.60
CA VAL A 50 2.26 16.09 15.84
C VAL A 50 1.38 15.24 16.74
N GLY A 51 1.71 15.17 18.04
CA GLY A 51 0.99 14.39 19.05
C GLY A 51 1.33 12.91 19.00
N PHE A 52 0.68 12.15 19.86
CA PHE A 52 0.94 10.72 20.07
C PHE A 52 -0.17 9.84 19.50
N ASP A 53 -1.24 10.46 19.02
CA ASP A 53 -2.32 9.78 18.32
C ASP A 53 -1.97 9.70 16.82
N ALA A 54 -1.64 8.49 16.39
CA ALA A 54 -1.28 8.21 15.01
C ALA A 54 -2.44 8.46 14.04
N ASP A 55 -3.68 8.30 14.50
CA ASP A 55 -4.88 8.50 13.68
C ASP A 55 -5.14 10.00 13.43
N ALA A 56 -4.81 10.85 14.41
CA ALA A 56 -4.90 12.31 14.29
C ALA A 56 -3.68 12.95 13.59
N ALA A 57 -2.58 12.22 13.41
CA ALA A 57 -1.33 12.78 12.89
C ALA A 57 -1.49 13.43 11.52
N THR A 58 -2.29 12.86 10.63
CA THR A 58 -2.50 13.41 9.27
C THR A 58 -3.23 14.74 9.30
N GLU A 59 -4.26 14.88 10.11
CA GLU A 59 -4.99 16.14 10.29
C GLU A 59 -4.04 17.25 10.77
N LYS A 60 -3.16 16.92 11.71
CA LYS A 60 -2.15 17.87 12.20
C LYS A 60 -1.12 18.25 11.13
N PHE A 61 -0.65 17.29 10.34
CA PHE A 61 0.23 17.58 9.21
C PHE A 61 -0.47 18.42 8.12
N MET A 62 -1.75 18.18 7.86
CA MET A 62 -2.55 19.02 6.96
C MET A 62 -2.66 20.45 7.50
N GLY A 63 -2.98 20.63 8.78
CA GLY A 63 -3.02 21.94 9.42
C GLY A 63 -1.65 22.67 9.40
N MET A 64 -0.54 21.94 9.52
CA MET A 64 0.80 22.50 9.33
C MET A 64 1.00 22.96 7.88
N TRP A 65 0.67 22.12 6.90
CA TRP A 65 0.80 22.45 5.49
C TRP A 65 0.01 23.70 5.10
N GLU A 66 -1.23 23.83 5.57
CA GLU A 66 -2.06 25.01 5.36
C GLU A 66 -1.44 26.26 5.98
N ARG A 67 -1.01 26.16 7.24
CA ARG A 67 -0.37 27.27 8.00
C ARG A 67 0.91 27.78 7.35
N TYR A 68 1.66 26.86 6.70
CA TYR A 68 2.89 27.25 5.99
C TYR A 68 2.67 27.63 4.51
N GLY A 69 1.44 27.92 4.11
CA GLY A 69 1.14 28.44 2.77
C GLY A 69 1.10 27.37 1.69
N LYS A 70 0.73 26.14 2.05
CA LYS A 70 0.54 25.01 1.13
C LYS A 70 1.78 24.70 0.28
N GLN A 71 2.94 24.65 0.93
CA GLN A 71 4.25 24.35 0.34
C GLN A 71 4.98 23.26 1.11
N ASN A 72 6.17 22.87 0.62
CA ASN A 72 7.04 21.96 1.34
C ASN A 72 7.43 22.50 2.71
N PHE A 73 7.41 21.68 3.75
CA PHE A 73 7.70 22.09 5.12
C PHE A 73 8.50 21.04 5.88
N ARG A 74 9.15 21.46 6.96
CA ARG A 74 9.94 20.59 7.82
C ARG A 74 9.21 20.18 9.08
N VAL A 75 9.55 19.00 9.55
CA VAL A 75 9.13 18.47 10.87
C VAL A 75 10.32 17.77 11.49
N LEU A 76 10.61 18.03 12.75
CA LEU A 76 11.62 17.34 13.52
C LEU A 76 10.95 16.41 14.53
N ILE A 77 11.13 15.10 14.39
CA ILE A 77 10.60 14.11 15.34
C ILE A 77 11.77 13.52 16.13
N GLY A 78 11.99 14.03 17.34
CA GLY A 78 13.21 13.75 18.06
C GLY A 78 14.44 14.21 17.30
N ALA A 79 15.32 13.29 16.93
CA ALA A 79 16.49 13.55 16.08
C ALA A 79 16.24 13.38 14.58
N GLN A 80 15.05 12.91 14.17
CA GLN A 80 14.72 12.61 12.78
C GLN A 80 14.25 13.89 12.06
N GLN A 81 14.97 14.27 11.03
CA GLN A 81 14.65 15.41 10.17
C GLN A 81 13.77 14.92 9.01
N TRP A 82 12.53 15.42 8.97
CA TRP A 82 11.59 15.14 7.89
C TRP A 82 11.31 16.41 7.09
N VAL A 83 11.37 16.31 5.76
CA VAL A 83 10.83 17.29 4.83
C VAL A 83 9.58 16.70 4.20
N MET A 84 8.44 17.34 4.44
CA MET A 84 7.16 16.99 3.85
C MET A 84 7.07 17.64 2.48
N VAL A 85 6.94 16.83 1.44
CA VAL A 85 7.01 17.25 0.02
C VAL A 85 5.64 17.13 -0.61
N SER A 86 5.12 18.23 -1.16
CA SER A 86 3.79 18.31 -1.80
C SER A 86 3.81 19.00 -3.17
N GLU A 87 4.97 19.44 -3.65
CA GLU A 87 5.12 20.08 -4.96
C GLU A 87 5.49 19.01 -6.04
N PRO A 88 4.75 18.93 -7.17
CA PRO A 88 4.95 17.86 -8.18
C PRO A 88 6.35 17.77 -8.76
N ASP A 89 7.01 18.89 -9.04
CA ASP A 89 8.36 18.90 -9.63
C ASP A 89 9.43 18.44 -8.62
N ASP A 90 9.26 18.76 -7.35
CA ASP A 90 10.13 18.24 -6.28
C ASP A 90 9.94 16.75 -6.07
N ILE A 91 8.68 16.27 -6.16
CA ILE A 91 8.35 14.84 -6.15
C ILE A 91 8.99 14.12 -7.33
N LYS A 92 8.94 14.71 -8.52
CA LYS A 92 9.59 14.20 -9.72
C LYS A 92 11.10 14.01 -9.50
N THR A 93 11.76 15.04 -8.98
CA THR A 93 13.19 15.00 -8.68
C THR A 93 13.51 13.90 -7.68
N LEU A 94 12.75 13.82 -6.58
CA LEU A 94 12.93 12.82 -5.51
C LEU A 94 12.74 11.38 -6.00
N LEU A 95 11.75 11.12 -6.84
CA LEU A 95 11.39 9.75 -7.24
C LEU A 95 12.18 9.23 -8.44
N ASN A 96 12.70 10.11 -9.29
CA ASN A 96 13.48 9.72 -10.47
C ASN A 96 14.98 9.56 -10.20
N ASP A 97 15.50 10.04 -9.06
CA ASP A 97 16.91 9.83 -8.73
C ASP A 97 17.18 8.35 -8.43
N SER A 98 17.89 7.69 -9.33
CA SER A 98 18.28 6.28 -9.17
C SER A 98 19.23 6.01 -8.01
N ASN A 99 19.88 7.06 -7.46
CA ASN A 99 20.79 6.96 -6.32
C ASN A 99 20.03 7.05 -4.99
N GLU A 100 18.84 7.68 -4.98
CA GLU A 100 17.99 7.87 -3.80
C GLU A 100 16.90 6.80 -3.70
N LEU A 101 17.31 5.53 -3.78
CA LEU A 101 16.39 4.38 -3.70
C LEU A 101 16.09 3.92 -2.26
N GLY A 102 16.75 4.50 -1.26
CA GLY A 102 16.58 4.16 0.16
C GLY A 102 15.17 4.48 0.65
N LYS A 103 14.57 3.55 1.39
CA LYS A 103 13.31 3.79 2.10
C LYS A 103 13.62 4.48 3.44
N PRO A 104 12.67 5.22 4.05
CA PRO A 104 12.85 5.78 5.38
C PRO A 104 13.28 4.71 6.38
N LEU A 105 14.30 4.99 7.18
CA LEU A 105 14.85 4.05 8.15
C LEU A 105 13.81 3.64 9.18
N GLU A 106 13.00 4.58 9.62
CA GLU A 106 11.91 4.42 10.57
C GLU A 106 10.85 3.44 10.04
N ARG A 107 10.49 3.62 8.77
CA ARG A 107 9.55 2.73 8.07
C ARG A 107 10.09 1.31 8.01
N ASN A 108 11.33 1.14 7.55
CA ASN A 108 11.92 -0.19 7.44
C ASN A 108 12.03 -0.86 8.80
N ALA A 109 12.49 -0.14 9.84
CA ALA A 109 12.53 -0.65 11.20
C ALA A 109 11.14 -1.05 11.75
N ALA A 110 10.05 -0.40 11.30
CA ALA A 110 8.70 -0.77 11.68
C ALA A 110 8.18 -2.02 10.95
N ILE A 111 8.50 -2.15 9.67
CA ILE A 111 7.91 -3.14 8.75
C ILE A 111 8.69 -4.46 8.72
N THR A 112 10.02 -4.40 8.81
CA THR A 112 10.89 -5.60 8.73
C THR A 112 10.52 -6.70 9.74
N PRO A 113 10.11 -6.42 10.98
CA PRO A 113 9.70 -7.49 11.91
C PRO A 113 8.52 -8.36 11.41
N PHE A 114 7.70 -7.82 10.51
CA PHE A 114 6.53 -8.53 9.96
C PHE A 114 6.84 -9.22 8.62
N PHE A 115 7.60 -8.57 7.74
CA PHE A 115 7.78 -8.99 6.35
C PHE A 115 9.22 -9.36 5.99
N GLY A 116 10.10 -9.47 6.98
CA GLY A 116 11.49 -9.82 6.77
C GLY A 116 12.23 -8.87 5.83
N ASN A 117 13.20 -9.39 5.09
CA ASN A 117 13.99 -8.64 4.12
C ASN A 117 13.45 -8.82 2.68
N SER A 118 12.14 -8.58 2.52
CA SER A 118 11.39 -8.72 1.27
C SER A 118 11.64 -7.56 0.29
N VAL A 119 11.06 -7.63 -0.91
CA VAL A 119 11.19 -6.57 -1.94
C VAL A 119 10.78 -5.17 -1.44
N SER A 120 9.92 -5.08 -0.41
CA SER A 120 9.49 -3.80 0.15
C SER A 120 10.50 -3.19 1.13
N THR A 121 11.27 -4.00 1.84
CA THR A 121 12.17 -3.62 2.94
C THR A 121 13.64 -3.70 2.56
N SER A 122 13.99 -4.56 1.60
CA SER A 122 15.37 -4.74 1.13
C SER A 122 15.90 -3.53 0.35
N GLU A 123 17.22 -3.41 0.31
CA GLU A 123 17.95 -2.37 -0.41
C GLU A 123 19.09 -2.96 -1.24
N GLY A 124 19.73 -2.12 -2.05
CA GLY A 124 20.91 -2.47 -2.82
C GLY A 124 20.68 -3.64 -3.78
N GLU A 125 21.67 -4.55 -3.86
CA GLU A 125 21.67 -5.68 -4.80
C GLU A 125 20.56 -6.70 -4.48
N ARG A 126 20.26 -6.93 -3.20
CA ARG A 126 19.15 -7.82 -2.83
C ARG A 126 17.81 -7.29 -3.37
N TRP A 127 17.55 -6.00 -3.20
CA TRP A 127 16.34 -5.41 -3.76
C TRP A 127 16.29 -5.55 -5.27
N LYS A 128 17.39 -5.26 -5.98
CA LYS A 128 17.46 -5.40 -7.43
C LYS A 128 17.17 -6.83 -7.87
N PHE A 129 17.75 -7.82 -7.18
CA PHE A 129 17.52 -9.23 -7.46
C PHE A 129 16.07 -9.62 -7.28
N VAL A 130 15.49 -9.37 -6.09
CA VAL A 130 14.10 -9.73 -5.80
C VAL A 130 13.12 -8.95 -6.69
N ARG A 131 13.39 -7.66 -6.95
CA ARG A 131 12.57 -6.85 -7.85
C ARG A 131 12.51 -7.45 -9.27
N ARG A 132 13.64 -7.89 -9.82
CA ARG A 132 13.70 -8.58 -11.12
C ARG A 132 12.96 -9.91 -11.11
N LEU A 133 13.03 -10.62 -10.00
CA LEU A 133 12.34 -11.90 -9.80
C LEU A 133 10.81 -11.74 -9.86
N VAL A 134 10.24 -10.77 -9.13
CA VAL A 134 8.79 -10.63 -8.98
C VAL A 134 8.14 -9.82 -10.11
N THR A 135 8.85 -8.90 -10.77
CA THR A 135 8.26 -8.00 -11.79
C THR A 135 7.55 -8.74 -12.94
N PRO A 136 8.09 -9.82 -13.50
CA PRO A 136 7.44 -10.54 -14.60
C PRO A 136 6.09 -11.16 -14.24
N CYS A 137 5.81 -11.41 -12.95
CA CYS A 137 4.51 -11.93 -12.51
C CYS A 137 3.36 -10.95 -12.81
N PHE A 138 3.68 -9.67 -13.01
CA PHE A 138 2.73 -8.59 -13.27
C PHE A 138 2.76 -8.09 -14.73
N HIS A 139 3.25 -8.92 -15.67
CA HIS A 139 3.19 -8.65 -17.10
C HIS A 139 1.79 -8.93 -17.66
N LEU A 140 1.49 -8.36 -18.84
CA LEU A 140 0.15 -8.35 -19.44
C LEU A 140 -0.49 -9.74 -19.49
N LYS A 141 0.21 -10.74 -20.01
CA LYS A 141 -0.28 -12.14 -20.13
C LYS A 141 -0.79 -12.71 -18.79
N ASN A 142 -0.11 -12.36 -17.68
CA ASN A 142 -0.50 -12.85 -16.35
C ASN A 142 -1.69 -12.05 -15.79
N ILE A 143 -1.83 -10.80 -16.20
CA ILE A 143 -2.98 -9.96 -15.87
C ILE A 143 -4.22 -10.47 -16.59
N GLU A 144 -4.13 -10.85 -17.87
CA GLU A 144 -5.23 -11.46 -18.63
C GLU A 144 -5.76 -12.72 -17.94
N ARG A 145 -4.85 -13.64 -17.59
CA ARG A 145 -5.24 -14.83 -16.81
C ARG A 145 -5.92 -14.49 -15.49
N ALA A 146 -5.38 -13.50 -14.76
CA ALA A 146 -5.99 -13.06 -13.51
C ALA A 146 -7.41 -12.53 -13.71
N ILE A 147 -7.67 -11.77 -14.79
CA ILE A 147 -9.01 -11.28 -15.14
C ILE A 147 -9.96 -12.46 -15.41
N ASP A 148 -9.50 -13.48 -16.15
CA ASP A 148 -10.28 -14.68 -16.40
C ASP A 148 -10.61 -15.41 -15.10
N ASP A 149 -9.65 -15.53 -14.18
CA ASP A 149 -9.87 -16.12 -12.87
C ASP A 149 -10.88 -15.29 -12.06
N PHE A 150 -10.76 -13.95 -12.05
CA PHE A 150 -11.74 -13.07 -11.39
C PHE A 150 -13.14 -13.19 -11.98
N ASN A 151 -13.25 -13.37 -13.30
CA ASN A 151 -14.53 -13.53 -13.98
C ASN A 151 -15.22 -14.88 -13.69
N LYS A 152 -14.47 -15.91 -13.30
CA LYS A 152 -14.99 -17.25 -12.96
C LYS A 152 -15.49 -17.36 -11.52
N HIS A 153 -15.04 -16.49 -10.62
CA HIS A 153 -15.40 -16.56 -9.20
C HIS A 153 -16.78 -15.93 -8.93
N GLU A 154 -17.83 -16.69 -9.14
CA GLU A 154 -19.22 -16.30 -8.83
C GLU A 154 -19.50 -16.27 -7.33
N GLU A 155 -18.73 -17.01 -6.52
CA GLU A 155 -18.86 -17.05 -5.06
C GLU A 155 -18.84 -15.67 -4.37
N LEU A 156 -18.17 -14.67 -4.98
CA LEU A 156 -18.21 -13.29 -4.47
C LEU A 156 -19.64 -12.74 -4.52
N PHE A 157 -20.37 -13.02 -5.60
CA PHE A 157 -21.73 -12.52 -5.79
C PHE A 157 -22.71 -13.24 -4.89
N ASP A 158 -22.51 -14.55 -4.65
CA ASP A 158 -23.29 -15.30 -3.66
C ASP A 158 -23.18 -14.66 -2.26
N ILE A 159 -21.96 -14.24 -1.88
CA ILE A 159 -21.73 -13.50 -0.63
C ILE A 159 -22.39 -12.13 -0.66
N LEU A 160 -22.22 -11.35 -1.76
CA LEU A 160 -22.81 -10.02 -1.88
C LEU A 160 -24.34 -10.08 -1.88
N ASP A 161 -24.94 -11.10 -2.46
CA ASP A 161 -26.38 -11.34 -2.47
C ASP A 161 -26.96 -11.58 -1.07
N THR A 162 -26.17 -12.13 -0.14
CA THR A 162 -26.61 -12.27 1.26
C THR A 162 -26.80 -10.91 1.96
N PHE A 163 -26.19 -9.85 1.42
CA PHE A 163 -26.27 -8.48 1.96
C PHE A 163 -27.31 -7.61 1.26
N ASP A 164 -28.06 -8.14 0.28
CA ASP A 164 -29.10 -7.37 -0.43
C ASP A 164 -30.11 -6.79 0.57
N GLY A 165 -30.05 -5.47 0.74
CA GLY A 165 -30.87 -4.74 1.71
C GLY A 165 -30.54 -4.92 3.19
N LYS A 166 -29.46 -5.63 3.59
CA LYS A 166 -29.23 -6.08 4.98
C LYS A 166 -28.02 -5.49 5.71
N GLY A 167 -27.45 -4.39 5.31
CA GLY A 167 -26.41 -3.73 6.13
C GLY A 167 -24.98 -3.79 5.60
N PRO A 168 -23.96 -3.51 6.42
CA PRO A 168 -22.65 -3.13 5.93
C PRO A 168 -21.92 -4.27 5.21
N VAL A 169 -21.44 -3.96 4.00
CA VAL A 169 -20.62 -4.89 3.21
C VAL A 169 -19.14 -4.67 3.53
N TYR A 170 -18.52 -5.63 4.16
CA TYR A 170 -17.07 -5.76 4.20
C TYR A 170 -16.61 -6.56 2.97
N LEU A 171 -16.10 -5.87 1.96
CA LEU A 171 -15.50 -6.54 0.80
C LEU A 171 -14.14 -7.14 1.17
N ASN A 172 -14.16 -8.38 1.61
CA ASN A 172 -12.96 -9.16 1.82
C ASN A 172 -12.62 -9.91 0.54
N ILE A 173 -11.70 -9.40 -0.28
CA ILE A 173 -11.41 -9.96 -1.61
C ILE A 173 -10.43 -11.12 -1.49
N SER A 174 -10.94 -12.32 -1.18
CA SER A 174 -10.16 -13.57 -1.19
C SER A 174 -9.65 -13.98 -2.59
N LEU A 175 -10.17 -13.36 -3.64
CA LEU A 175 -9.86 -13.62 -5.05
C LEU A 175 -8.40 -13.34 -5.45
N PHE A 176 -7.69 -12.49 -4.73
CA PHE A 176 -6.30 -12.14 -5.04
C PHE A 176 -5.35 -13.36 -5.02
N LEU A 177 -5.60 -14.33 -4.16
CA LEU A 177 -4.67 -15.44 -3.94
C LEU A 177 -4.61 -16.43 -5.09
N ALA A 178 -5.76 -16.83 -5.63
CA ALA A 178 -5.81 -17.82 -6.69
C ALA A 178 -5.07 -17.33 -7.94
N SER A 179 -5.28 -16.06 -8.31
CA SER A 179 -4.72 -15.48 -9.53
C SER A 179 -3.21 -15.22 -9.47
N LEU A 180 -2.66 -14.90 -8.30
CA LEU A 180 -1.23 -14.58 -8.17
C LEU A 180 -0.36 -15.81 -7.85
N PHE A 181 -0.87 -16.70 -7.01
CA PHE A 181 -0.09 -17.86 -6.53
C PHE A 181 -0.44 -19.17 -7.25
N GLY A 182 -1.55 -19.23 -7.98
CA GLY A 182 -2.05 -20.45 -8.61
C GLY A 182 -2.50 -21.51 -7.60
N VAL A 183 -2.94 -21.08 -6.41
CA VAL A 183 -3.39 -21.93 -5.31
C VAL A 183 -4.66 -21.32 -4.70
N GLU A 184 -5.69 -22.15 -4.52
CA GLU A 184 -6.89 -21.74 -3.78
C GLU A 184 -6.60 -21.70 -2.27
N SER A 185 -7.09 -20.67 -1.61
CA SER A 185 -6.95 -20.51 -0.18
C SER A 185 -8.29 -20.22 0.48
N HIS A 186 -8.75 -21.19 1.28
CA HIS A 186 -10.03 -21.10 1.98
C HIS A 186 -9.97 -20.24 3.27
N PHE A 187 -8.77 -19.98 3.82
CA PHE A 187 -8.66 -19.26 5.11
C PHE A 187 -9.07 -17.78 5.03
N LEU A 188 -9.04 -17.17 3.85
CA LEU A 188 -9.51 -15.79 3.67
C LEU A 188 -11.04 -15.67 3.56
N LYS A 189 -11.75 -16.79 3.48
CA LYS A 189 -13.23 -16.84 3.53
C LYS A 189 -13.75 -16.77 4.98
N ASP A 190 -12.87 -17.02 5.96
CA ASP A 190 -13.19 -16.97 7.38
C ASP A 190 -12.71 -15.63 7.99
N PRO A 191 -13.62 -14.67 8.27
CA PRO A 191 -13.25 -13.38 8.85
C PRO A 191 -12.65 -13.50 10.25
N ASP A 192 -12.94 -14.57 10.97
CA ASP A 192 -12.45 -14.83 12.33
C ASP A 192 -11.13 -15.63 12.33
N HIS A 193 -10.64 -16.01 11.15
CA HIS A 193 -9.36 -16.72 11.07
C HIS A 193 -8.22 -15.90 11.70
N PRO A 194 -7.39 -16.50 12.57
CA PRO A 194 -6.35 -15.77 13.33
C PRO A 194 -5.41 -14.93 12.47
N TYR A 195 -5.11 -15.38 11.25
CA TYR A 195 -4.31 -14.61 10.30
C TYR A 195 -5.02 -13.34 9.83
N VAL A 196 -6.31 -13.42 9.47
CA VAL A 196 -7.11 -12.27 9.00
C VAL A 196 -7.22 -11.21 10.10
N VAL A 197 -7.56 -11.65 11.32
CA VAL A 197 -7.62 -10.78 12.50
C VAL A 197 -6.26 -10.12 12.80
N ALA A 198 -5.18 -10.87 12.72
CA ALA A 198 -3.83 -10.35 12.95
C ALA A 198 -3.41 -9.33 11.88
N VAL A 199 -3.74 -9.57 10.61
CA VAL A 199 -3.49 -8.64 9.49
C VAL A 199 -4.23 -7.31 9.72
N ALA A 200 -5.48 -7.33 10.15
CA ALA A 200 -6.24 -6.11 10.45
C ALA A 200 -5.59 -5.28 11.57
N LYS A 201 -4.99 -5.94 12.57
CA LYS A 201 -4.28 -5.26 13.67
C LYS A 201 -2.92 -4.69 13.27
N ILE A 202 -2.26 -5.28 12.27
CA ILE A 202 -0.91 -4.85 11.81
C ILE A 202 -0.89 -3.38 11.45
N ILE A 203 -1.86 -2.89 10.68
CA ILE A 203 -1.86 -1.50 10.16
C ILE A 203 -1.79 -0.50 11.31
N ARG A 204 -2.60 -0.70 12.35
CA ARG A 204 -2.58 0.15 13.55
C ARG A 204 -1.21 0.16 14.21
N ILE A 205 -0.60 -1.01 14.39
CA ILE A 205 0.71 -1.14 15.05
C ILE A 205 1.83 -0.57 14.17
N LEU A 206 1.81 -0.80 12.87
CA LEU A 206 2.78 -0.21 11.94
C LEU A 206 2.72 1.31 11.99
N THR A 207 1.52 1.88 11.96
CA THR A 207 1.31 3.34 12.01
C THR A 207 1.82 3.89 13.34
N TYR A 208 1.42 3.29 14.46
CA TYR A 208 1.93 3.67 15.77
C TYR A 208 3.46 3.61 15.83
N ASN A 209 4.04 2.53 15.33
CA ASN A 209 5.49 2.34 15.32
C ASN A 209 6.25 3.37 14.46
N ILE A 210 5.68 3.84 13.36
CA ILE A 210 6.32 4.85 12.51
C ILE A 210 6.30 6.22 13.19
N PHE A 211 5.19 6.57 13.85
CA PHE A 211 4.99 7.90 14.42
C PHE A 211 5.39 8.02 15.90
N SER A 212 5.63 6.92 16.60
CA SER A 212 5.99 6.96 18.03
C SER A 212 7.48 7.21 18.23
N TYR A 213 7.83 8.37 18.76
CA TYR A 213 9.22 8.76 19.03
C TYR A 213 9.94 7.84 20.04
N TRP A 214 9.30 7.49 21.17
CA TRP A 214 9.90 6.62 22.21
C TRP A 214 10.21 5.21 21.77
N ARG A 215 9.64 4.76 20.66
CA ARG A 215 10.05 3.50 20.05
C ARG A 215 11.55 3.47 19.76
N ASN A 216 12.16 4.61 19.44
CA ASN A 216 13.59 4.73 19.18
C ASN A 216 14.40 4.54 20.48
N ILE A 217 13.77 4.72 21.65
CA ILE A 217 14.35 4.42 22.96
C ILE A 217 13.99 2.97 23.30
N LYS A 218 14.75 2.00 22.72
CA LYS A 218 14.46 0.55 22.78
C LYS A 218 14.17 0.04 24.19
N ILE A 219 14.84 0.58 25.21
CA ILE A 219 14.64 0.18 26.62
C ILE A 219 13.23 0.54 27.07
N ILE A 220 12.79 1.78 26.82
CA ILE A 220 11.45 2.24 27.22
C ILE A 220 10.37 1.52 26.40
N PHE A 221 10.57 1.38 25.10
CA PHE A 221 9.58 0.76 24.20
C PHE A 221 9.26 -0.70 24.59
N ARG A 222 10.29 -1.47 24.99
CA ARG A 222 10.09 -2.88 25.41
C ARG A 222 9.18 -3.06 26.60
N TRP A 223 9.02 -2.04 27.43
CA TRP A 223 8.14 -2.08 28.62
C TRP A 223 6.72 -1.57 28.33
N THR A 224 6.41 -1.21 27.10
CA THR A 224 5.08 -0.72 26.73
C THR A 224 4.14 -1.87 26.39
N PRO A 225 2.83 -1.76 26.70
CA PRO A 225 1.84 -2.77 26.29
C PRO A 225 1.79 -2.98 24.77
N ILE A 226 2.00 -1.90 23.99
CA ILE A 226 2.02 -1.96 22.53
C ILE A 226 3.16 -2.83 21.99
N TYR A 227 4.30 -2.89 22.68
CA TYR A 227 5.39 -3.78 22.31
C TYR A 227 5.00 -5.25 22.52
N ALA A 228 4.35 -5.58 23.64
CA ALA A 228 3.85 -6.92 23.89
C ALA A 228 2.80 -7.35 22.86
N GLU A 229 1.84 -6.46 22.54
CA GLU A 229 0.84 -6.68 21.50
C GLU A 229 1.51 -6.90 20.12
N MET A 230 2.52 -6.08 19.79
CA MET A 230 3.30 -6.23 18.55
C MET A 230 3.99 -7.59 18.47
N GLN A 231 4.62 -8.04 19.55
CA GLN A 231 5.30 -9.35 19.58
C GLN A 231 4.32 -10.51 19.41
N ASP A 232 3.14 -10.44 20.03
CA ASP A 232 2.09 -11.46 19.89
C ASP A 232 1.57 -11.52 18.44
N ILE A 233 1.31 -10.38 17.84
CA ILE A 233 0.88 -10.30 16.44
C ILE A 233 1.96 -10.81 15.49
N ILE A 234 3.24 -10.42 15.68
CA ILE A 234 4.34 -10.95 14.88
C ILE A 234 4.41 -12.47 15.00
N LYS A 235 4.32 -13.00 16.22
CA LYS A 235 4.33 -14.45 16.48
C LYS A 235 3.16 -15.14 15.78
N THR A 236 1.97 -14.61 15.90
CA THR A 236 0.75 -15.15 15.28
C THR A 236 0.88 -15.16 13.77
N ILE A 237 1.24 -14.03 13.15
CA ILE A 237 1.40 -13.93 11.70
C ILE A 237 2.51 -14.85 11.20
N THR A 238 3.66 -14.85 11.86
CA THR A 238 4.77 -15.72 11.46
C THR A 238 4.37 -17.18 11.54
N LYS A 239 3.73 -17.60 12.63
CA LYS A 239 3.28 -18.99 12.81
C LYS A 239 2.24 -19.37 11.75
N GLN A 240 1.18 -18.59 11.59
CA GLN A 240 0.08 -18.90 10.69
C GLN A 240 0.50 -18.78 9.20
N SER A 241 1.20 -17.68 8.84
CA SER A 241 1.67 -17.51 7.47
C SER A 241 2.70 -18.57 7.09
N THR A 242 3.66 -18.89 7.96
CA THR A 242 4.66 -19.92 7.66
C THR A 242 4.00 -21.29 7.50
N HIS A 243 3.04 -21.64 8.35
CA HIS A 243 2.29 -22.88 8.20
C HIS A 243 1.55 -22.95 6.88
N THR A 244 0.76 -21.92 6.57
CA THR A 244 -0.02 -21.85 5.32
C THR A 244 0.90 -21.79 4.09
N ASN A 245 1.95 -20.98 4.13
CA ASN A 245 2.91 -20.88 3.03
C ASN A 245 3.61 -22.20 2.78
N ASN A 246 4.01 -22.92 3.82
CA ASN A 246 4.67 -24.22 3.67
C ASN A 246 3.74 -25.25 3.03
N ILE A 247 2.44 -25.22 3.34
CA ILE A 247 1.43 -26.06 2.65
C ILE A 247 1.35 -25.67 1.17
N MET A 248 1.23 -24.37 0.87
CA MET A 248 1.18 -23.87 -0.51
C MET A 248 2.45 -24.21 -1.29
N ILE A 249 3.62 -24.03 -0.69
CA ILE A 249 4.91 -24.38 -1.28
C ILE A 249 5.00 -25.87 -1.56
N ALA A 250 4.64 -26.71 -0.60
CA ALA A 250 4.70 -28.17 -0.75
C ALA A 250 3.71 -28.66 -1.83
N GLU A 251 2.49 -28.15 -1.84
CA GLU A 251 1.50 -28.46 -2.86
C GLU A 251 1.97 -28.03 -4.26
N ARG A 252 2.52 -26.81 -4.38
CA ARG A 252 2.99 -26.33 -5.68
C ARG A 252 4.21 -27.09 -6.17
N ARG A 253 5.17 -27.43 -5.30
CA ARG A 253 6.30 -28.29 -5.64
C ARG A 253 5.80 -29.64 -6.19
N ARG A 254 4.85 -30.29 -5.51
CA ARG A 254 4.28 -31.54 -5.97
C ARG A 254 3.61 -31.41 -7.35
N LYS A 255 2.85 -30.32 -7.58
CA LYS A 255 2.24 -30.05 -8.89
C LYS A 255 3.31 -29.84 -9.97
N LEU A 256 4.36 -29.09 -9.69
CA LEU A 256 5.49 -28.87 -10.62
C LEU A 256 6.23 -30.18 -10.94
N ASP A 257 6.48 -31.03 -9.97
CA ASP A 257 7.14 -32.34 -10.17
C ASP A 257 6.27 -33.26 -11.06
N THR A 258 4.95 -33.23 -10.85
CA THR A 258 4.02 -34.00 -11.71
C THR A 258 4.03 -33.48 -13.15
N MET A 259 3.93 -32.15 -13.32
CA MET A 259 3.97 -31.50 -14.63
C MET A 259 5.30 -31.75 -15.35
N LEU A 260 6.43 -31.76 -14.63
CA LEU A 260 7.74 -32.07 -15.20
C LEU A 260 7.80 -33.52 -15.71
N LYS A 261 7.27 -34.48 -14.94
CA LYS A 261 7.17 -35.90 -15.36
C LYS A 261 6.33 -36.05 -16.60
N GLU A 262 5.18 -35.42 -16.66
CA GLU A 262 4.30 -35.43 -17.83
C GLU A 262 4.97 -34.77 -19.05
N PHE A 263 5.65 -33.66 -18.86
CA PHE A 263 6.39 -32.97 -19.92
C PHE A 263 7.47 -33.86 -20.52
N LYS A 264 8.26 -34.55 -19.67
CA LYS A 264 9.29 -35.52 -20.10
C LYS A 264 8.68 -36.70 -20.82
N ASN A 265 7.56 -37.22 -20.34
CA ASN A 265 6.89 -38.37 -20.97
C ASN A 265 6.33 -38.02 -22.35
N ASN A 266 5.76 -36.83 -22.52
CA ASN A 266 5.17 -36.36 -23.77
C ASN A 266 6.21 -35.97 -24.85
N ASN A 267 7.45 -35.65 -24.42
CA ASN A 267 8.51 -35.16 -25.30
C ASN A 267 9.71 -36.12 -25.42
N LYS A 268 9.46 -37.44 -25.32
CA LYS A 268 10.50 -38.49 -25.32
C LYS A 268 11.46 -38.47 -26.52
N ASN A 269 11.06 -37.87 -27.65
CA ASN A 269 11.83 -37.82 -28.88
C ASN A 269 12.57 -36.51 -29.14
N VAL A 270 12.54 -35.59 -28.20
CA VAL A 270 13.22 -34.29 -28.29
C VAL A 270 14.22 -34.20 -27.15
N ASP A 271 15.41 -33.74 -27.45
CA ASP A 271 16.45 -33.48 -26.42
C ASP A 271 16.06 -32.23 -25.59
N ILE A 272 14.99 -32.41 -24.80
CA ILE A 272 14.42 -31.36 -23.95
C ILE A 272 14.90 -31.59 -22.52
N ASN A 273 15.71 -30.68 -22.04
CA ASN A 273 16.22 -30.69 -20.69
C ASN A 273 15.27 -30.03 -19.71
N ASP A 274 15.55 -30.14 -18.41
CA ASP A 274 14.76 -29.50 -17.35
C ASP A 274 14.72 -27.95 -17.49
N ASP A 275 15.74 -27.35 -18.11
CA ASP A 275 15.83 -25.90 -18.31
C ASP A 275 14.72 -25.41 -19.24
N THR A 276 14.37 -26.16 -20.29
CA THR A 276 13.24 -25.80 -21.19
C THR A 276 11.89 -25.82 -20.44
N PHE A 277 11.67 -26.82 -19.58
CA PHE A 277 10.49 -26.86 -18.75
C PHE A 277 10.44 -25.67 -17.79
N ILE A 278 11.55 -25.39 -17.12
CA ILE A 278 11.69 -24.24 -16.18
C ILE A 278 11.39 -22.92 -16.91
N GLU A 279 11.98 -22.68 -18.07
CA GLU A 279 11.74 -21.48 -18.87
C GLU A 279 10.27 -21.32 -19.24
N ASN A 280 9.61 -22.40 -19.68
CA ASN A 280 8.16 -22.41 -19.97
C ASN A 280 7.36 -22.03 -18.74
N LYS A 281 7.63 -22.63 -17.57
CA LYS A 281 6.93 -22.32 -16.33
C LYS A 281 7.20 -20.89 -15.84
N LEU A 282 8.41 -20.42 -15.97
CA LEU A 282 8.74 -19.01 -15.67
C LEU A 282 8.01 -18.04 -16.60
N SER A 283 7.74 -18.43 -17.85
CA SER A 283 6.96 -17.63 -18.81
C SER A 283 5.47 -17.58 -18.47
N GLU A 284 4.92 -18.60 -17.79
CA GLU A 284 3.53 -18.62 -17.32
C GLU A 284 3.30 -17.60 -16.19
N GLY A 285 4.34 -17.26 -15.41
CA GLY A 285 4.40 -16.09 -14.53
C GLY A 285 3.66 -16.21 -13.21
N TYR A 286 3.30 -17.39 -12.72
CA TYR A 286 2.89 -17.52 -11.32
C TYR A 286 4.06 -17.15 -10.38
N LEU A 287 3.76 -16.32 -9.38
CA LEU A 287 4.78 -15.86 -8.44
C LEU A 287 5.46 -17.05 -7.73
N LEU A 288 4.67 -18.04 -7.33
CA LEU A 288 5.20 -19.18 -6.59
C LEU A 288 6.12 -20.04 -7.45
N ASP A 289 5.81 -20.24 -8.73
CA ASP A 289 6.70 -20.94 -9.67
C ASP A 289 8.03 -20.21 -9.83
N ARG A 290 7.97 -18.88 -9.97
CA ARG A 290 9.19 -18.08 -10.07
C ARG A 290 10.04 -18.15 -8.82
N LEU A 291 9.43 -18.10 -7.64
CA LEU A 291 10.15 -18.23 -6.38
C LEU A 291 10.77 -19.64 -6.21
N LEU A 292 10.08 -20.69 -6.66
CA LEU A 292 10.52 -22.08 -6.51
C LEU A 292 11.57 -22.51 -7.54
N LEU A 293 11.53 -21.97 -8.76
CA LEU A 293 12.36 -22.41 -9.88
C LEU A 293 13.54 -21.49 -10.17
N THR A 294 13.53 -20.23 -9.67
CA THR A 294 14.64 -19.30 -9.92
C THR A 294 15.84 -19.60 -9.03
N LYS A 295 17.02 -19.63 -9.64
CA LYS A 295 18.29 -19.75 -8.95
C LYS A 295 18.84 -18.38 -8.56
N THR A 296 19.58 -18.34 -7.44
CA THR A 296 20.37 -17.17 -7.03
C THR A 296 21.52 -16.90 -8.03
N PRO A 297 22.18 -15.74 -7.98
CA PRO A 297 23.39 -15.52 -8.76
C PRO A 297 24.52 -16.53 -8.51
N SER A 298 24.53 -17.21 -7.35
CA SER A 298 25.46 -18.31 -7.03
C SER A 298 25.01 -19.66 -7.59
N GLY A 299 23.86 -19.74 -8.26
CA GLY A 299 23.33 -20.98 -8.85
C GLY A 299 22.49 -21.84 -7.90
N GLU A 300 22.28 -21.41 -6.66
CA GLU A 300 21.50 -22.13 -5.66
C GLU A 300 20.00 -21.79 -5.80
N ILE A 301 19.13 -22.75 -5.47
CA ILE A 301 17.69 -22.51 -5.35
C ILE A 301 17.44 -21.57 -4.17
N LEU A 302 16.43 -20.70 -4.28
CA LEU A 302 16.02 -19.81 -3.18
C LEU A 302 15.64 -20.65 -1.96
N ASN A 303 16.15 -20.25 -0.80
CA ASN A 303 15.74 -20.90 0.44
C ASN A 303 14.30 -20.54 0.83
N ASP A 304 13.66 -21.39 1.61
CA ASP A 304 12.25 -21.25 1.98
C ASP A 304 12.00 -19.99 2.84
N ASP A 305 12.98 -19.45 3.53
CA ASP A 305 12.82 -18.19 4.29
C ASP A 305 12.60 -17.02 3.35
N ILE A 306 13.39 -16.90 2.27
CA ILE A 306 13.20 -15.85 1.24
C ILE A 306 11.84 -15.99 0.58
N ILE A 307 11.44 -17.21 0.23
CA ILE A 307 10.15 -17.50 -0.39
C ILE A 307 9.00 -17.10 0.55
N ASN A 308 9.10 -17.48 1.82
CA ASN A 308 8.11 -17.15 2.85
C ASN A 308 7.99 -15.64 3.11
N GLU A 309 9.10 -14.90 3.10
CA GLU A 309 9.10 -13.44 3.23
C GLU A 309 8.33 -12.75 2.09
N GLU A 310 8.58 -13.17 0.85
CA GLU A 310 7.92 -12.59 -0.33
C GLU A 310 6.44 -12.97 -0.41
N ILE A 311 6.07 -14.22 -0.14
CA ILE A 311 4.67 -14.66 -0.11
C ILE A 311 3.91 -13.85 0.96
N ARG A 312 4.45 -13.74 2.16
CA ARG A 312 3.83 -12.99 3.28
C ARG A 312 3.61 -11.52 2.92
N LEU A 313 4.60 -10.89 2.30
CA LEU A 313 4.48 -9.51 1.83
C LEU A 313 3.38 -9.38 0.77
N MET A 314 3.40 -10.24 -0.25
CA MET A 314 2.46 -10.14 -1.37
C MET A 314 1.02 -10.43 -0.94
N LEU A 315 0.82 -11.41 -0.05
CA LEU A 315 -0.48 -11.68 0.55
C LEU A 315 -1.06 -10.45 1.25
N PHE A 316 -0.24 -9.79 2.06
CA PHE A 316 -0.65 -8.60 2.79
C PHE A 316 -0.91 -7.42 1.85
N THR A 317 0.09 -7.04 1.04
CA THR A 317 0.04 -5.80 0.27
C THR A 317 -0.97 -5.86 -0.87
N GLY A 318 -1.10 -7.00 -1.53
CA GLY A 318 -1.99 -7.16 -2.69
C GLY A 318 -3.47 -7.20 -2.30
N HIS A 319 -3.80 -7.83 -1.18
CA HIS A 319 -5.17 -7.92 -0.70
C HIS A 319 -5.63 -6.59 -0.06
N TYR A 320 -4.88 -6.08 0.92
CA TYR A 320 -5.37 -5.00 1.78
C TYR A 320 -5.54 -3.67 1.04
N THR A 321 -4.56 -3.27 0.22
CA THR A 321 -4.62 -2.00 -0.52
C THR A 321 -5.74 -1.97 -1.55
N THR A 322 -5.92 -3.07 -2.28
CA THR A 322 -6.95 -3.18 -3.33
C THR A 322 -8.35 -3.16 -2.73
N SER A 323 -8.59 -3.92 -1.64
CA SER A 323 -9.89 -3.92 -0.95
C SER A 323 -10.22 -2.57 -0.34
N MET A 324 -9.26 -1.85 0.26
CA MET A 324 -9.51 -0.50 0.78
C MET A 324 -9.86 0.47 -0.36
N THR A 325 -9.14 0.44 -1.47
CA THR A 325 -9.45 1.31 -2.63
C THR A 325 -10.83 1.04 -3.18
N LEU A 326 -11.22 -0.23 -3.31
CA LEU A 326 -12.57 -0.62 -3.76
C LEU A 326 -13.65 -0.13 -2.78
N SER A 327 -13.45 -0.31 -1.48
CA SER A 327 -14.37 0.14 -0.44
C SER A 327 -14.54 1.66 -0.46
N HIS A 328 -13.44 2.42 -0.59
CA HIS A 328 -13.49 3.88 -0.74
C HIS A 328 -14.24 4.30 -2.00
N THR A 329 -14.01 3.60 -3.13
CA THR A 329 -14.68 3.90 -4.40
C THR A 329 -16.18 3.64 -4.30
N MET A 330 -16.58 2.51 -3.72
CA MET A 330 -17.99 2.20 -3.51
C MET A 330 -18.68 3.23 -2.59
N TYR A 331 -18.00 3.67 -1.54
CA TYR A 331 -18.50 4.73 -0.66
C TYR A 331 -18.74 6.04 -1.43
N LEU A 332 -17.77 6.47 -2.24
CA LEU A 332 -17.92 7.68 -3.04
C LEU A 332 -19.01 7.53 -4.10
N LEU A 333 -19.13 6.37 -4.74
CA LEU A 333 -20.21 6.09 -5.69
C LEU A 333 -21.59 6.07 -5.03
N ALA A 334 -21.70 5.61 -3.78
CA ALA A 334 -22.93 5.69 -3.02
C ALA A 334 -23.36 7.15 -2.72
N LYS A 335 -22.38 8.05 -2.52
CA LYS A 335 -22.62 9.48 -2.29
C LYS A 335 -22.87 10.27 -3.57
N HIS A 336 -22.51 9.72 -4.73
CA HIS A 336 -22.59 10.36 -6.03
C HIS A 336 -23.37 9.48 -7.03
N PRO A 337 -24.70 9.35 -6.86
CA PRO A 337 -25.51 8.47 -7.70
C PRO A 337 -25.45 8.84 -9.18
N GLU A 338 -25.28 10.12 -9.51
CA GLU A 338 -25.10 10.62 -10.88
C GLU A 338 -23.79 10.09 -11.51
N VAL A 339 -22.71 9.98 -10.73
CA VAL A 339 -21.45 9.40 -11.18
C VAL A 339 -21.60 7.88 -11.34
N GLN A 340 -22.26 7.23 -10.38
CA GLN A 340 -22.52 5.79 -10.44
C GLN A 340 -23.34 5.43 -11.69
N GLN A 341 -24.35 6.26 -12.05
CA GLN A 341 -25.15 6.06 -13.23
C GLN A 341 -24.35 6.18 -14.53
N LYS A 342 -23.47 7.19 -14.65
CA LYS A 342 -22.57 7.33 -15.81
C LYS A 342 -21.63 6.13 -15.96
N VAL A 343 -21.12 5.57 -14.83
CA VAL A 343 -20.31 4.35 -14.87
C VAL A 343 -21.13 3.18 -15.40
N LEU A 344 -22.39 3.02 -14.96
CA LEU A 344 -23.27 1.97 -15.46
C LEU A 344 -23.51 2.09 -16.97
N GLU A 345 -23.83 3.30 -17.43
CA GLU A 345 -24.05 3.58 -18.85
C GLU A 345 -22.83 3.25 -19.72
N GLU A 346 -21.63 3.58 -19.24
CA GLU A 346 -20.38 3.16 -19.89
C GLU A 346 -20.28 1.63 -19.97
N GLN A 347 -20.56 0.92 -18.85
CA GLN A 347 -20.50 -0.54 -18.82
C GLN A 347 -21.52 -1.17 -19.78
N GLU A 348 -22.75 -0.68 -19.79
CA GLU A 348 -23.82 -1.17 -20.69
C GLU A 348 -23.49 -0.89 -22.16
N SER A 349 -22.84 0.22 -22.48
CA SER A 349 -22.43 0.53 -23.84
C SER A 349 -21.33 -0.39 -24.37
N ILE A 350 -20.46 -0.88 -23.49
CA ILE A 350 -19.31 -1.74 -23.85
C ILE A 350 -19.68 -3.22 -23.80
N LEU A 351 -20.36 -3.66 -22.74
CA LEU A 351 -20.64 -5.06 -22.45
C LEU A 351 -22.09 -5.49 -22.73
N GLY A 352 -22.97 -4.52 -22.99
CA GLY A 352 -24.42 -4.78 -23.04
C GLY A 352 -25.01 -4.99 -21.63
N LYS A 353 -26.32 -5.31 -21.60
CA LYS A 353 -27.06 -5.52 -20.35
C LYS A 353 -26.97 -6.93 -19.80
N ASP A 354 -26.57 -7.90 -20.60
CA ASP A 354 -26.43 -9.29 -20.17
C ASP A 354 -25.27 -9.41 -19.15
N LEU A 355 -25.61 -9.82 -17.93
CA LEU A 355 -24.64 -9.99 -16.83
C LEU A 355 -23.66 -11.16 -17.05
N ASN A 356 -23.98 -12.07 -17.99
CA ASN A 356 -23.07 -13.16 -18.36
C ASN A 356 -21.89 -12.67 -19.22
N ASN A 357 -22.03 -11.51 -19.87
CA ASN A 357 -20.94 -10.90 -20.62
C ASN A 357 -19.87 -10.42 -19.65
N LYS A 358 -18.76 -11.17 -19.59
CA LYS A 358 -17.60 -10.89 -18.74
C LYS A 358 -16.62 -9.99 -19.48
N ALA A 359 -16.09 -8.97 -18.78
CA ALA A 359 -15.16 -8.03 -19.38
C ALA A 359 -13.80 -8.68 -19.67
N THR A 360 -13.33 -8.55 -20.90
CA THR A 360 -11.95 -8.82 -21.30
C THR A 360 -11.03 -7.65 -20.95
N ILE A 361 -9.71 -7.84 -21.06
CA ILE A 361 -8.75 -6.74 -20.84
C ILE A 361 -8.94 -5.60 -21.84
N GLN A 362 -9.34 -5.92 -23.09
CA GLN A 362 -9.60 -4.91 -24.13
C GLN A 362 -10.79 -4.04 -23.75
N GLU A 363 -11.88 -4.64 -23.28
CA GLU A 363 -13.08 -3.93 -22.84
C GLU A 363 -12.81 -3.12 -21.56
N LEU A 364 -12.08 -3.70 -20.58
CA LEU A 364 -11.65 -2.96 -19.40
C LEU A 364 -10.81 -1.73 -19.75
N ASN A 365 -9.99 -1.79 -20.81
CA ASN A 365 -9.22 -0.64 -21.29
C ASN A 365 -10.07 0.43 -21.97
N GLN A 366 -11.27 0.08 -22.47
CA GLN A 366 -12.23 1.04 -23.04
C GLN A 366 -12.99 1.80 -21.96
N MET A 367 -13.12 1.28 -20.74
CA MET A 367 -13.83 1.88 -19.61
C MET A 367 -13.05 3.08 -19.05
N LYS A 368 -13.12 4.22 -19.75
CA LYS A 368 -12.36 5.43 -19.39
C LYS A 368 -12.98 6.21 -18.25
N TYR A 369 -14.33 6.22 -18.18
CA TYR A 369 -15.02 6.90 -17.10
C TYR A 369 -14.88 6.15 -15.78
N LEU A 370 -14.99 4.82 -15.79
CA LEU A 370 -14.67 3.99 -14.62
C LEU A 370 -13.21 4.21 -14.14
N GLU A 371 -12.27 4.33 -15.08
CA GLU A 371 -10.88 4.63 -14.75
C GLU A 371 -10.73 6.02 -14.11
N SER A 372 -11.43 7.03 -14.62
CA SER A 372 -11.42 8.39 -14.06
C SER A 372 -12.02 8.43 -12.64
N VAL A 373 -13.08 7.66 -12.40
CA VAL A 373 -13.70 7.50 -11.08
C VAL A 373 -12.72 6.88 -10.08
N LEU A 374 -12.02 5.81 -10.46
CA LEU A 374 -10.98 5.19 -9.62
C LEU A 374 -9.85 6.17 -9.31
N LYS A 375 -9.39 6.93 -10.32
CA LYS A 375 -8.35 7.96 -10.12
C LYS A 375 -8.80 9.04 -9.15
N GLU A 376 -10.01 9.57 -9.33
CA GLU A 376 -10.55 10.60 -8.46
C GLU A 376 -10.79 10.09 -7.03
N CYS A 377 -11.21 8.83 -6.89
CA CYS A 377 -11.29 8.19 -5.58
C CYS A 377 -9.92 8.15 -4.87
N MET A 378 -8.88 7.67 -5.56
CA MET A 378 -7.53 7.60 -4.98
C MET A 378 -6.92 8.98 -4.73
N ARG A 379 -7.37 10.03 -5.43
CA ARG A 379 -7.03 11.41 -5.13
C ARG A 379 -7.73 11.89 -3.88
N THR A 380 -9.05 11.73 -3.80
CA THR A 380 -9.90 12.24 -2.71
C THR A 380 -9.63 11.52 -1.39
N ILE A 381 -9.48 10.18 -1.45
CA ILE A 381 -9.18 9.31 -0.31
C ILE A 381 -7.96 8.45 -0.68
N PRO A 382 -6.73 8.99 -0.58
CA PRO A 382 -5.53 8.24 -0.90
C PRO A 382 -5.40 7.00 -0.03
N THR A 383 -5.38 5.81 -0.64
CA THR A 383 -5.22 4.55 0.09
C THR A 383 -3.88 4.48 0.80
N VAL A 384 -2.82 5.03 0.18
CA VAL A 384 -1.52 5.25 0.81
C VAL A 384 -1.26 6.76 0.83
N SER A 385 -1.29 7.36 2.01
CA SER A 385 -1.22 8.81 2.19
C SER A 385 0.20 9.37 2.17
N ARG A 386 1.22 8.53 2.36
CA ARG A 386 2.63 8.96 2.43
C ARG A 386 3.57 7.91 1.89
N VAL A 387 4.54 8.37 1.12
CA VAL A 387 5.71 7.57 0.71
C VAL A 387 6.97 8.38 0.95
N GLY A 388 8.08 7.74 1.27
CA GLY A 388 9.30 8.47 1.64
C GLY A 388 10.56 7.92 1.00
N ARG A 389 11.60 8.76 1.05
CA ARG A 389 12.98 8.43 0.70
C ARG A 389 13.91 8.94 1.80
N TYR A 390 14.90 8.13 2.14
CA TYR A 390 16.01 8.56 2.97
C TYR A 390 17.11 9.13 2.06
N LEU A 391 17.44 10.40 2.24
CA LEU A 391 18.41 11.11 1.41
C LEU A 391 19.84 10.73 1.81
N LYS A 392 20.57 10.09 0.91
CA LYS A 392 22.00 9.76 1.13
C LYS A 392 22.94 10.91 0.79
N LYS A 393 22.47 11.90 0.04
CA LYS A 393 23.16 13.14 -0.33
C LYS A 393 22.23 14.32 -0.22
N ASP A 394 22.79 15.54 -0.25
CA ASP A 394 22.03 16.79 -0.28
C ASP A 394 21.13 16.80 -1.55
N MET A 395 19.89 17.25 -1.38
CA MET A 395 18.91 17.37 -2.45
C MET A 395 18.37 18.79 -2.56
N ALA A 396 18.55 19.41 -3.72
CA ALA A 396 17.98 20.72 -4.03
C ALA A 396 16.51 20.59 -4.46
N PHE A 397 15.67 21.50 -3.97
CA PHE A 397 14.27 21.66 -4.32
C PHE A 397 14.08 22.81 -5.33
N THR A 398 12.94 22.86 -5.98
CA THR A 398 12.63 23.86 -7.03
C THR A 398 12.60 25.30 -6.52
N ASP A 399 12.33 25.50 -5.25
CA ASP A 399 12.36 26.81 -4.56
C ASP A 399 13.76 27.24 -4.10
N GLY A 400 14.80 26.49 -4.46
CA GLY A 400 16.21 26.76 -4.13
C GLY A 400 16.65 26.26 -2.76
N LYS A 401 15.74 25.76 -1.91
CA LYS A 401 16.11 25.17 -0.63
C LYS A 401 16.79 23.80 -0.82
N VAL A 402 17.63 23.42 0.13
CA VAL A 402 18.39 22.17 0.08
C VAL A 402 18.07 21.32 1.31
N ALA A 403 17.48 20.15 1.08
CA ALA A 403 17.37 19.14 2.13
C ALA A 403 18.74 18.43 2.30
N PRO A 404 19.33 18.47 3.49
CA PRO A 404 20.65 17.90 3.70
C PRO A 404 20.62 16.35 3.73
N ALA A 405 21.73 15.74 3.38
CA ALA A 405 21.93 14.29 3.52
C ALA A 405 21.54 13.80 4.92
N GLY A 406 20.93 12.62 5.00
CA GLY A 406 20.40 12.06 6.26
C GLY A 406 19.01 12.56 6.63
N THR A 407 18.38 13.40 5.81
CA THR A 407 16.98 13.80 5.95
C THR A 407 16.07 12.73 5.34
N THR A 408 14.90 12.52 5.92
CA THR A 408 13.83 11.75 5.30
C THR A 408 12.90 12.69 4.55
N ALA A 409 12.88 12.60 3.21
CA ALA A 409 11.90 13.30 2.39
C ALA A 409 10.62 12.46 2.32
N ILE A 410 9.50 12.99 2.81
CA ILE A 410 8.19 12.33 2.83
C ILE A 410 7.28 13.03 1.84
N ILE A 411 6.91 12.33 0.78
CA ILE A 411 5.88 12.78 -0.15
C ILE A 411 4.55 12.70 0.57
N PHE A 412 3.92 13.85 0.76
CA PHE A 412 2.67 14.01 1.46
C PHE A 412 1.51 14.02 0.46
N ILE A 413 1.01 12.82 0.12
CA ILE A 413 0.02 12.62 -0.94
C ILE A 413 -1.31 13.31 -0.61
N ASP A 414 -1.71 13.35 0.67
CA ASP A 414 -2.93 14.06 1.08
C ASP A 414 -2.86 15.56 0.72
N ALA A 415 -1.72 16.20 0.99
CA ALA A 415 -1.50 17.61 0.65
C ALA A 415 -1.39 17.81 -0.87
N LEU A 416 -0.64 16.94 -1.57
CA LEU A 416 -0.54 16.95 -3.03
C LEU A 416 -1.93 16.86 -3.68
N SER A 417 -2.76 15.95 -3.19
CA SER A 417 -4.11 15.68 -3.71
C SER A 417 -5.09 16.83 -3.49
N ARG A 418 -4.82 17.70 -2.51
CA ARG A 418 -5.63 18.88 -2.18
C ARG A 418 -4.95 20.20 -2.55
N ASN A 419 -3.84 20.15 -3.29
CA ASN A 419 -3.12 21.35 -3.67
C ASN A 419 -3.91 22.13 -4.74
N PRO A 420 -4.39 23.37 -4.44
CA PRO A 420 -5.17 24.17 -5.38
C PRO A 420 -4.35 24.69 -6.57
N LYS A 421 -3.02 24.65 -6.49
CA LYS A 421 -2.14 24.92 -7.65
C LYS A 421 -2.16 23.79 -8.69
N VAL A 422 -2.60 22.60 -8.26
CA VAL A 422 -2.59 21.37 -9.06
C VAL A 422 -3.99 20.99 -9.50
N TYR A 423 -4.95 21.08 -8.58
CA TYR A 423 -6.35 20.68 -8.80
C TYR A 423 -7.29 21.85 -8.56
N ASP A 424 -8.09 22.18 -9.56
CA ASP A 424 -9.22 23.09 -9.38
C ASP A 424 -10.27 22.42 -8.51
N GLU A 425 -10.89 23.18 -7.58
CA GLU A 425 -11.87 22.69 -6.61
C GLU A 425 -11.45 21.34 -5.97
N PRO A 426 -10.31 21.28 -5.26
CA PRO A 426 -9.70 20.02 -4.85
C PRO A 426 -10.57 19.21 -3.86
N GLU A 427 -11.51 19.85 -3.15
CA GLU A 427 -12.42 19.18 -2.21
C GLU A 427 -13.61 18.52 -2.90
N LYS A 428 -13.89 18.86 -4.17
CA LYS A 428 -15.00 18.25 -4.92
C LYS A 428 -14.56 16.92 -5.53
N PHE A 429 -15.43 15.91 -5.43
CA PHE A 429 -15.32 14.67 -6.15
C PHE A 429 -15.76 14.87 -7.61
N LYS A 430 -14.81 14.96 -8.53
CA LYS A 430 -15.03 15.29 -9.94
C LYS A 430 -14.18 14.37 -10.82
N PRO A 431 -14.69 13.20 -11.20
CA PRO A 431 -13.96 12.23 -12.03
C PRO A 431 -13.49 12.78 -13.37
N GLU A 432 -14.26 13.72 -13.94
CA GLU A 432 -14.01 14.32 -15.24
C GLU A 432 -12.65 15.01 -15.35
N ARG A 433 -12.05 15.44 -14.21
CA ARG A 433 -10.70 16.01 -14.20
C ARG A 433 -9.61 15.04 -14.70
N PHE A 434 -9.87 13.74 -14.61
CA PHE A 434 -8.95 12.69 -15.09
C PHE A 434 -9.23 12.23 -16.52
N LEU A 435 -10.20 12.81 -17.20
CA LEU A 435 -10.38 12.70 -18.65
C LEU A 435 -9.45 13.68 -19.39
N GLU A 436 -8.94 14.66 -18.68
CA GLU A 436 -7.97 15.63 -19.16
C GLU A 436 -6.54 15.24 -18.71
N SER A 437 -5.52 15.95 -19.24
CA SER A 437 -4.12 15.71 -18.88
C SER A 437 -3.81 16.33 -17.53
N VAL A 438 -3.39 15.52 -16.58
CA VAL A 438 -2.89 15.95 -15.26
C VAL A 438 -1.37 15.80 -15.25
N HIS A 439 -0.66 16.71 -14.54
CA HIS A 439 0.79 16.61 -14.38
C HIS A 439 1.20 15.21 -13.86
N PRO A 440 2.16 14.50 -14.48
CA PRO A 440 2.45 13.09 -14.16
C PRO A 440 2.79 12.81 -12.69
N PHE A 441 3.37 13.80 -11.97
CA PHE A 441 3.73 13.68 -10.56
C PHE A 441 2.73 14.35 -9.61
N ALA A 442 1.62 14.88 -10.12
CA ALA A 442 0.51 15.33 -9.31
C ALA A 442 -0.35 14.15 -8.81
N PHE A 443 -0.43 13.07 -9.58
CA PHE A 443 -1.19 11.88 -9.24
C PHE A 443 -0.31 10.64 -9.24
N ILE A 444 0.09 10.16 -8.06
CA ILE A 444 1.06 9.07 -7.88
C ILE A 444 0.54 7.99 -6.90
N PRO A 445 -0.65 7.43 -7.09
CA PRO A 445 -1.26 6.49 -6.13
C PRO A 445 -0.44 5.22 -5.93
N PHE A 446 0.40 4.86 -6.89
CA PHE A 446 1.33 3.73 -6.86
C PHE A 446 2.79 4.17 -6.69
N SER A 447 3.05 5.42 -6.25
CA SER A 447 4.37 6.04 -6.28
C SER A 447 4.90 6.12 -7.73
N ALA A 448 6.18 6.46 -7.89
CA ALA A 448 6.83 6.53 -9.20
C ALA A 448 8.30 6.12 -9.08
N GLY A 449 9.00 6.08 -10.23
CA GLY A 449 10.40 5.71 -10.33
C GLY A 449 10.66 4.22 -10.06
N PRO A 450 11.93 3.82 -9.88
CA PRO A 450 12.31 2.40 -9.76
C PRO A 450 11.69 1.66 -8.58
N ARG A 451 11.33 2.37 -7.50
CA ARG A 451 10.73 1.82 -6.28
C ARG A 451 9.19 1.99 -6.24
N ASN A 452 8.54 2.18 -7.38
CA ASN A 452 7.08 2.19 -7.49
C ASN A 452 6.46 0.84 -7.12
N CYS A 453 5.14 0.79 -7.01
CA CYS A 453 4.41 -0.46 -6.81
C CYS A 453 4.69 -1.43 -7.97
N VAL A 454 5.14 -2.65 -7.65
CA VAL A 454 5.44 -3.67 -8.67
C VAL A 454 4.16 -4.18 -9.34
N ALA A 455 3.07 -4.21 -8.59
CA ALA A 455 1.78 -4.77 -9.01
C ALA A 455 0.79 -3.71 -9.55
N PHE A 456 1.24 -2.47 -9.88
CA PHE A 456 0.30 -1.38 -10.19
C PHE A 456 -0.65 -1.71 -11.37
N ARG A 457 -0.15 -2.34 -12.43
CA ARG A 457 -0.98 -2.73 -13.58
C ARG A 457 -2.00 -3.80 -13.21
N TYR A 458 -1.56 -4.77 -12.41
CA TYR A 458 -2.42 -5.83 -11.90
C TYR A 458 -3.52 -5.24 -11.00
N ALA A 459 -3.15 -4.41 -10.05
CA ALA A 459 -4.11 -3.76 -9.15
C ALA A 459 -5.16 -2.92 -9.90
N TRP A 460 -4.73 -2.19 -10.93
CA TRP A 460 -5.64 -1.43 -11.81
C TRP A 460 -6.70 -2.33 -12.45
N MET A 461 -6.28 -3.43 -13.06
CA MET A 461 -7.21 -4.33 -13.77
C MET A 461 -8.15 -5.06 -12.80
N VAL A 462 -7.61 -5.50 -11.64
CA VAL A 462 -8.43 -6.12 -10.60
C VAL A 462 -9.49 -5.16 -10.08
N MET A 463 -9.15 -3.91 -9.82
CA MET A 463 -10.13 -2.91 -9.38
C MET A 463 -11.19 -2.65 -10.46
N LYS A 464 -10.79 -2.52 -11.73
CA LYS A 464 -11.72 -2.28 -12.84
C LYS A 464 -12.68 -3.46 -13.03
N VAL A 465 -12.21 -4.71 -13.08
CA VAL A 465 -13.06 -5.88 -13.27
C VAL A 465 -14.01 -6.07 -12.07
N SER A 466 -13.52 -5.87 -10.85
CA SER A 466 -14.35 -5.99 -9.65
C SER A 466 -15.48 -4.95 -9.63
N LEU A 467 -15.16 -3.67 -9.87
CA LEU A 467 -16.16 -2.60 -9.88
C LEU A 467 -17.15 -2.75 -11.05
N SER A 468 -16.66 -3.13 -12.25
CA SER A 468 -17.52 -3.42 -13.40
C SER A 468 -18.55 -4.47 -13.04
N ASN A 469 -18.12 -5.58 -12.48
CA ASN A 469 -19.02 -6.66 -12.09
C ASN A 469 -20.01 -6.24 -10.98
N ILE A 470 -19.58 -5.45 -10.00
CA ILE A 470 -20.44 -4.98 -8.89
C ILE A 470 -21.47 -3.98 -9.39
N ILE A 471 -21.05 -2.93 -10.12
CA ILE A 471 -21.94 -1.83 -10.53
C ILE A 471 -23.02 -2.31 -11.52
N ARG A 472 -22.72 -3.26 -12.37
CA ARG A 472 -23.69 -3.86 -13.29
C ARG A 472 -24.77 -4.65 -12.55
N ARG A 473 -24.45 -5.27 -11.40
CA ARG A 473 -25.40 -6.09 -10.63
C ARG A 473 -26.13 -5.32 -9.55
N TYR A 474 -25.45 -4.35 -8.92
CA TYR A 474 -25.98 -3.69 -7.74
C TYR A 474 -25.98 -2.16 -7.89
N GLU A 475 -27.00 -1.55 -7.37
CA GLU A 475 -27.02 -0.15 -7.00
C GLU A 475 -26.39 -0.04 -5.60
N ILE A 476 -25.36 0.82 -5.48
CA ILE A 476 -24.64 1.04 -4.24
C ILE A 476 -25.25 2.27 -3.55
N LEU A 477 -25.74 2.10 -2.34
CA LEU A 477 -26.43 3.11 -1.57
C LEU A 477 -25.69 3.41 -0.26
N PRO A 478 -25.84 4.64 0.30
CA PRO A 478 -25.27 4.99 1.60
C PRO A 478 -25.79 4.08 2.73
N GLY A 479 -25.00 3.86 3.74
CA GLY A 479 -25.34 3.02 4.90
C GLY A 479 -26.40 3.59 5.84
N GLY A 480 -26.85 4.82 5.61
CA GLY A 480 -27.86 5.50 6.43
C GLY A 480 -27.26 6.52 7.41
N PRO A 481 -28.13 7.25 8.14
CA PRO A 481 -27.68 8.27 9.10
C PRO A 481 -26.75 7.72 10.18
N GLY A 482 -25.68 8.44 10.48
CA GLY A 482 -24.73 8.09 11.53
C GLY A 482 -23.71 7.02 11.17
N THR A 483 -23.73 6.50 9.93
CA THR A 483 -22.79 5.48 9.45
C THR A 483 -21.63 6.06 8.62
N GLU A 484 -21.50 7.38 8.55
CA GLU A 484 -20.41 8.02 7.82
C GLU A 484 -19.04 7.53 8.29
N PRO A 485 -18.15 7.13 7.38
CA PRO A 485 -16.84 6.60 7.75
C PRO A 485 -15.96 7.68 8.38
N LYS A 486 -15.30 7.32 9.47
CA LYS A 486 -14.29 8.15 10.12
C LYS A 486 -12.92 7.69 9.66
N PHE A 487 -12.36 8.38 8.67
CA PHE A 487 -11.08 7.98 8.09
C PHE A 487 -9.91 8.24 9.04
N ALA A 488 -9.11 7.21 9.27
CA ALA A 488 -7.79 7.31 9.87
C ALA A 488 -6.75 7.13 8.75
N PHE A 489 -5.95 8.17 8.53
CA PHE A 489 -4.90 8.17 7.50
C PHE A 489 -3.63 7.52 8.05
N ARG A 490 -3.67 6.23 8.24
CA ARG A 490 -2.59 5.38 8.73
C ARG A 490 -1.57 5.10 7.61
N VAL A 491 -0.78 4.05 7.75
CA VAL A 491 0.06 3.53 6.63
C VAL A 491 -0.81 3.22 5.41
N ILE A 492 -2.00 2.69 5.67
CA ILE A 492 -3.08 2.56 4.70
C ILE A 492 -4.29 3.29 5.30
N THR A 493 -4.96 4.10 4.51
CA THR A 493 -6.17 4.82 4.92
C THR A 493 -7.31 3.82 5.11
N GLU A 494 -7.93 3.86 6.26
CA GLU A 494 -9.06 3.00 6.60
C GLU A 494 -10.11 3.73 7.44
N SER A 495 -11.32 3.24 7.48
CA SER A 495 -12.36 3.75 8.37
C SER A 495 -12.25 3.09 9.75
N THR A 496 -12.22 3.90 10.82
CA THR A 496 -12.16 3.40 12.20
C THR A 496 -13.49 2.85 12.70
N ASN A 497 -14.60 3.22 12.05
CA ASN A 497 -15.96 2.76 12.40
C ASN A 497 -16.59 1.90 11.28
N GLY A 498 -15.79 1.43 10.31
CA GLY A 498 -16.27 0.61 9.21
C GLY A 498 -16.77 1.41 8.00
N MET A 499 -17.00 0.69 6.91
CA MET A 499 -17.59 1.21 5.67
C MET A 499 -18.98 0.61 5.55
N HIS A 500 -20.01 1.39 5.85
CA HIS A 500 -21.40 0.95 5.85
C HIS A 500 -22.07 1.34 4.55
N LEU A 501 -22.45 0.36 3.75
CA LEU A 501 -23.11 0.54 2.46
C LEU A 501 -24.29 -0.41 2.35
N HIS A 502 -25.30 -0.07 1.56
CA HIS A 502 -26.33 -0.99 1.13
C HIS A 502 -26.12 -1.34 -0.33
N LEU A 503 -26.35 -2.60 -0.68
CA LEU A 503 -26.39 -3.08 -2.04
C LEU A 503 -27.83 -3.44 -2.38
N LYS A 504 -28.33 -2.96 -3.54
CA LYS A 504 -29.63 -3.29 -4.06
C LYS A 504 -29.45 -3.88 -5.47
N ARG A 505 -29.94 -5.06 -5.71
CA ARG A 505 -29.89 -5.68 -7.04
C ARG A 505 -30.58 -4.79 -8.09
N ARG A 506 -29.93 -4.55 -9.23
CA ARG A 506 -30.48 -3.76 -10.33
C ARG A 506 -31.47 -4.53 -11.17
N TYR A 507 -31.22 -5.83 -11.37
CA TYR A 507 -32.06 -6.69 -12.17
C TYR A 507 -32.49 -7.87 -11.29
N VAL A 508 -33.79 -8.00 -11.08
CA VAL A 508 -34.39 -9.23 -10.59
C VAL A 508 -34.50 -10.13 -11.80
N SER A 509 -33.78 -11.26 -11.83
CA SER A 509 -34.04 -12.27 -12.84
C SER A 509 -35.51 -12.67 -12.71
N GLU A 510 -36.32 -12.37 -13.72
CA GLU A 510 -37.59 -13.07 -13.89
C GLU A 510 -37.24 -14.54 -14.08
N THR A 511 -37.40 -15.35 -13.01
CA THR A 511 -37.27 -16.80 -13.02
C THR A 511 -38.42 -17.40 -13.81
#